data_d9df138818d8cadf81c30c0cdd1f2756
#
_entry.id   d9df138818d8cadf81c30c0cdd1f2756
#
_cell.length_a   1.000
_cell.length_b   1.000
_cell.length_c   1.000
_cell.angle_alpha   90.00
_cell.angle_beta   90.00
_cell.angle_gamma   90.00
#
_symmetry.space_group_name_H-M   'P 1'
#
loop_
_entity.id
_entity.type
_entity.pdbx_description
1 polymer ?
#
loop_
_entity_poly.entity_id
_entity_poly.type
_entity_poly.pdbx_seq_one_letter_code
_entity_poly.pdbx_strand_id
1 'polypeptide(L)'
;MAEQHLQTFLKSFKIEEEKCALFTGDTAPADRARQWTDLQLIFATPQGIENDVISNAISLQNVSLMIFDEAHRATGDYSYVFLAKQYNKRANFPKILALTASPGSETLKIEEVCQNLFIDAVEVRTPDDPDVKPYVQETVVEWVKLDLPDGFKKIQYYLNSCIKSKLVEIKRMGMTKSINFISKRELLELQADLRQQMTTGEQDVDTWRAISITAEIIKAQHALELLETQCVASLDAYMRKVFEEGRAGKSKAVKNLIADASFKSANYHLTQLREQHIEHPKLTALKTIMEEEFAANKFAKFIIFTQYRDTAVAIKDALEHAKGSLSEIFVGQAKKKTTGLSQKQQIEMLQQFRDGLFNVLIATSVAEEGLDIPNVDAVVFYEPIPSAIRTIQRRGRTGRHDKGKVIMLMTKGTRDEAFSYSAKHKERQMHQILKTMQTMTFEPQKTIATYEPQEKIKVYADYREKASGVVKELVELNEDLKLEMLQCADYVLSD
;
A
#
# COMPACT_ATOMS: atom_id res chain seq x y z
N MET A 1 4.17 14.23 7.83
CA MET A 1 4.73 14.67 6.52
C MET A 1 4.50 16.16 6.28
N ALA A 2 3.27 16.65 6.09
CA ALA A 2 3.06 18.07 5.77
C ALA A 2 3.71 19.04 6.77
N GLU A 3 3.57 18.79 8.07
CA GLU A 3 4.24 19.59 9.11
C GLU A 3 5.77 19.49 9.04
N GLN A 4 6.31 18.31 8.77
CA GLN A 4 7.76 18.09 8.61
C GLN A 4 8.31 18.87 7.41
N HIS A 5 7.58 18.87 6.29
CA HIS A 5 7.94 19.67 5.12
C HIS A 5 7.96 21.17 5.46
N LEU A 6 6.91 21.67 6.14
CA LEU A 6 6.86 23.05 6.59
C LEU A 6 8.10 23.40 7.43
N GLN A 7 8.41 22.62 8.45
CA GLN A 7 9.59 22.85 9.32
C GLN A 7 10.92 22.80 8.55
N THR A 8 11.04 21.89 7.57
CA THR A 8 12.23 21.79 6.72
C THR A 8 12.38 23.00 5.84
N PHE A 9 11.29 23.47 5.23
CA PHE A 9 11.31 24.67 4.37
C PHE A 9 11.64 25.94 5.16
N LEU A 10 11.03 26.13 6.34
CA LEU A 10 11.34 27.27 7.21
C LEU A 10 12.82 27.31 7.67
N LYS A 11 13.45 26.14 7.83
CA LYS A 11 14.88 26.06 8.15
C LYS A 11 15.80 26.31 6.96
N SER A 12 15.36 25.91 5.76
CA SER A 12 16.21 25.90 4.57
C SER A 12 16.07 27.14 3.73
N PHE A 13 14.95 27.84 3.80
CA PHE A 13 14.65 29.03 2.98
C PHE A 13 14.39 30.25 3.83
N LYS A 14 14.76 31.42 3.32
CA LYS A 14 14.44 32.71 3.95
C LYS A 14 13.02 33.14 3.58
N ILE A 15 12.04 32.55 4.22
CA ILE A 15 10.61 32.84 4.03
C ILE A 15 10.03 33.27 5.38
N GLU A 16 9.17 34.25 5.36
CA GLU A 16 8.45 34.71 6.55
C GLU A 16 7.47 33.62 7.00
N GLU A 17 7.51 33.22 8.25
CA GLU A 17 6.65 32.16 8.81
C GLU A 17 5.16 32.49 8.60
N GLU A 18 4.80 33.77 8.68
CA GLU A 18 3.44 34.28 8.47
C GLU A 18 2.92 34.07 7.03
N LYS A 19 3.81 33.83 6.06
CA LYS A 19 3.49 33.52 4.67
C LYS A 19 3.38 32.01 4.42
N CYS A 20 3.55 31.19 5.44
CA CYS A 20 3.47 29.74 5.35
C CYS A 20 2.29 29.24 6.19
N ALA A 21 1.61 28.19 5.72
CA ALA A 21 0.56 27.52 6.50
C ALA A 21 0.57 26.03 6.37
N LEU A 22 0.07 25.37 7.44
CA LEU A 22 -0.21 23.95 7.49
C LEU A 22 -1.72 23.71 7.52
N PHE A 23 -2.27 23.14 6.44
CA PHE A 23 -3.69 22.83 6.30
C PHE A 23 -3.92 21.32 6.48
N THR A 24 -4.39 20.95 7.65
CA THR A 24 -4.77 19.57 8.00
C THR A 24 -6.26 19.47 8.30
N GLY A 25 -6.70 18.29 8.75
CA GLY A 25 -8.06 18.09 9.25
C GLY A 25 -8.44 18.96 10.46
N ASP A 26 -7.44 19.47 11.18
CA ASP A 26 -7.65 20.32 12.37
C ASP A 26 -7.93 21.79 12.00
N THR A 27 -7.61 22.21 10.77
CA THR A 27 -7.88 23.57 10.26
C THR A 27 -9.28 23.61 9.63
N ALA A 28 -10.16 24.48 10.13
CA ALA A 28 -11.50 24.59 9.59
C ALA A 28 -11.49 25.06 8.12
N PRO A 29 -12.42 24.60 7.24
CA PRO A 29 -12.48 25.01 5.84
C PRO A 29 -12.58 26.51 5.63
N ALA A 30 -13.37 27.20 6.47
CA ALA A 30 -13.51 28.66 6.42
C ALA A 30 -12.20 29.41 6.72
N ASP A 31 -11.39 28.88 7.62
CA ASP A 31 -10.10 29.46 7.98
C ASP A 31 -9.08 29.25 6.86
N ARG A 32 -9.08 28.07 6.23
CA ARG A 32 -8.24 27.79 5.04
C ARG A 32 -8.59 28.73 3.89
N ALA A 33 -9.88 28.89 3.59
CA ALA A 33 -10.35 29.79 2.53
C ALA A 33 -9.94 31.24 2.77
N ARG A 34 -10.05 31.73 4.02
CA ARG A 34 -9.69 33.11 4.39
C ARG A 34 -8.21 33.40 4.21
N GLN A 35 -7.35 32.44 4.58
CA GLN A 35 -5.89 32.59 4.52
C GLN A 35 -5.30 32.33 3.14
N TRP A 36 -6.02 31.63 2.25
CA TRP A 36 -5.52 31.10 0.99
C TRP A 36 -4.80 32.13 0.11
N THR A 37 -5.34 33.34 0.02
CA THR A 37 -4.82 34.39 -0.88
C THR A 37 -3.58 35.10 -0.36
N ASP A 38 -3.35 35.06 0.96
CA ASP A 38 -2.28 35.84 1.63
C ASP A 38 -1.01 35.00 1.82
N LEU A 39 -1.11 33.69 1.61
CA LEU A 39 -0.03 32.74 1.80
C LEU A 39 0.80 32.53 0.54
N GLN A 40 2.10 32.31 0.73
CA GLN A 40 3.05 31.97 -0.34
C GLN A 40 3.31 30.46 -0.41
N LEU A 41 3.36 29.78 0.75
CA LEU A 41 3.57 28.34 0.85
C LEU A 41 2.50 27.68 1.69
N ILE A 42 1.88 26.67 1.12
CA ILE A 42 0.83 25.90 1.79
C ILE A 42 1.21 24.43 1.79
N PHE A 43 1.34 23.85 2.98
CA PHE A 43 1.53 22.43 3.20
C PHE A 43 0.20 21.84 3.65
N ALA A 44 -0.32 20.86 2.89
CA ALA A 44 -1.68 20.40 3.13
C ALA A 44 -1.85 18.89 2.96
N THR A 45 -2.90 18.37 3.59
CA THR A 45 -3.40 17.03 3.28
C THR A 45 -4.24 17.09 2.00
N PRO A 46 -4.07 16.17 1.03
CA PRO A 46 -4.70 16.27 -0.28
C PRO A 46 -6.23 16.28 -0.20
N GLN A 47 -6.84 15.47 0.69
CA GLN A 47 -8.29 15.40 0.85
C GLN A 47 -8.91 16.73 1.33
N GLY A 48 -8.20 17.49 2.17
CA GLY A 48 -8.64 18.81 2.62
C GLY A 48 -8.73 19.78 1.47
N ILE A 49 -7.68 19.87 0.65
CA ILE A 49 -7.64 20.75 -0.52
C ILE A 49 -8.64 20.31 -1.60
N GLU A 50 -8.80 18.99 -1.82
CA GLU A 50 -9.80 18.45 -2.74
C GLU A 50 -11.21 18.94 -2.38
N ASN A 51 -11.62 18.80 -1.11
CA ASN A 51 -12.93 19.28 -0.64
C ASN A 51 -13.09 20.79 -0.80
N ASP A 52 -12.03 21.57 -0.52
CA ASP A 52 -12.06 23.03 -0.66
C ASP A 52 -12.17 23.47 -2.15
N VAL A 53 -11.55 22.72 -3.07
CA VAL A 53 -11.68 22.94 -4.52
C VAL A 53 -13.07 22.55 -5.03
N ILE A 54 -13.62 21.43 -4.58
CA ILE A 54 -14.97 20.97 -4.93
C ILE A 54 -16.03 21.99 -4.48
N SER A 55 -15.90 22.49 -3.26
CA SER A 55 -16.81 23.51 -2.71
C SER A 55 -16.56 24.93 -3.25
N ASN A 56 -15.58 25.12 -4.14
CA ASN A 56 -15.10 26.41 -4.62
C ASN A 56 -14.71 27.39 -3.48
N ALA A 57 -14.30 26.88 -2.33
CA ALA A 57 -13.84 27.70 -1.21
C ALA A 57 -12.45 28.31 -1.47
N ILE A 58 -11.64 27.68 -2.32
CA ILE A 58 -10.32 28.16 -2.74
C ILE A 58 -10.19 28.16 -4.25
N SER A 59 -9.34 29.04 -4.79
CA SER A 59 -9.03 29.12 -6.22
C SER A 59 -7.60 28.65 -6.50
N LEU A 60 -7.44 27.79 -7.50
CA LEU A 60 -6.14 27.33 -7.97
C LEU A 60 -5.51 28.24 -9.02
N GLN A 61 -6.18 29.31 -9.44
CA GLN A 61 -5.80 30.16 -10.58
C GLN A 61 -4.41 30.77 -10.42
N ASN A 62 -4.06 31.23 -9.22
CA ASN A 62 -2.80 31.90 -8.92
C ASN A 62 -1.75 30.96 -8.28
N VAL A 63 -2.01 29.68 -8.23
CA VAL A 63 -1.02 28.70 -7.76
C VAL A 63 0.04 28.52 -8.86
N SER A 64 1.28 28.87 -8.56
CA SER A 64 2.40 28.83 -9.54
C SER A 64 3.10 27.48 -9.61
N LEU A 65 3.04 26.70 -8.55
CA LEU A 65 3.64 25.35 -8.47
C LEU A 65 2.81 24.48 -7.54
N MET A 66 2.50 23.27 -7.96
CA MET A 66 1.89 22.24 -7.12
C MET A 66 2.86 21.07 -6.98
N ILE A 67 3.16 20.70 -5.74
CA ILE A 67 4.09 19.62 -5.42
C ILE A 67 3.32 18.44 -4.84
N PHE A 68 3.48 17.27 -5.43
CA PHE A 68 2.93 16.00 -4.94
C PHE A 68 4.06 15.13 -4.38
N ASP A 69 4.09 14.96 -3.06
CA ASP A 69 4.98 14.00 -2.41
C ASP A 69 4.31 12.61 -2.38
N GLU A 70 5.14 11.55 -2.41
CA GLU A 70 4.69 10.17 -2.60
C GLU A 70 3.76 10.03 -3.84
N ALA A 71 4.22 10.58 -4.95
CA ALA A 71 3.47 10.71 -6.21
C ALA A 71 2.95 9.37 -6.77
N HIS A 72 3.55 8.23 -6.39
CA HIS A 72 3.09 6.88 -6.75
C HIS A 72 1.65 6.59 -6.29
N ARG A 73 1.08 7.42 -5.42
CA ARG A 73 -0.34 7.36 -5.00
C ARG A 73 -1.31 7.94 -6.01
N ALA A 74 -0.86 8.63 -7.04
CA ALA A 74 -1.70 9.27 -8.04
C ALA A 74 -2.31 8.25 -9.02
N THR A 75 -3.07 7.30 -8.50
CA THR A 75 -3.77 6.25 -9.26
C THR A 75 -5.23 6.13 -8.81
N GLY A 76 -6.10 5.68 -9.70
CA GLY A 76 -7.53 5.52 -9.42
C GLY A 76 -8.17 6.81 -8.92
N ASP A 77 -8.98 6.72 -7.85
CA ASP A 77 -9.73 7.84 -7.26
C ASP A 77 -8.97 8.59 -6.16
N TYR A 78 -7.64 8.51 -6.11
CA TYR A 78 -6.88 9.22 -5.08
C TYR A 78 -6.89 10.73 -5.35
N SER A 79 -7.03 11.54 -4.30
CA SER A 79 -7.16 13.02 -4.37
C SER A 79 -6.14 13.74 -5.25
N TYR A 80 -4.94 13.16 -5.44
CA TYR A 80 -3.92 13.74 -6.32
C TYR A 80 -4.38 13.81 -7.78
N VAL A 81 -5.09 12.80 -8.26
CA VAL A 81 -5.59 12.73 -9.64
C VAL A 81 -6.57 13.88 -9.89
N PHE A 82 -7.53 14.05 -8.98
CA PHE A 82 -8.49 15.16 -9.07
C PHE A 82 -7.80 16.52 -8.99
N LEU A 83 -6.93 16.73 -8.00
CA LEU A 83 -6.24 18.00 -7.79
C LEU A 83 -5.35 18.38 -8.98
N ALA A 84 -4.56 17.43 -9.52
CA ALA A 84 -3.73 17.69 -10.70
C ALA A 84 -4.59 18.10 -11.90
N LYS A 85 -5.71 17.41 -12.15
CA LYS A 85 -6.65 17.72 -13.24
C LYS A 85 -7.26 19.12 -13.08
N GLN A 86 -7.73 19.47 -11.86
CA GLN A 86 -8.31 20.80 -11.61
C GLN A 86 -7.25 21.90 -11.69
N TYR A 87 -6.05 21.66 -11.19
CA TYR A 87 -4.94 22.60 -11.26
C TYR A 87 -4.52 22.86 -12.70
N ASN A 88 -4.32 21.81 -13.49
CA ASN A 88 -3.94 21.94 -14.90
C ASN A 88 -5.01 22.68 -15.73
N LYS A 89 -6.31 22.54 -15.34
CA LYS A 89 -7.43 23.23 -16.02
C LYS A 89 -7.58 24.71 -15.62
N ARG A 90 -7.32 25.05 -14.34
CA ARG A 90 -7.72 26.36 -13.76
C ARG A 90 -6.55 27.32 -13.54
N ALA A 91 -5.33 26.82 -13.35
CA ALA A 91 -4.17 27.66 -13.09
C ALA A 91 -3.76 28.46 -14.33
N ASN A 92 -3.32 29.69 -14.13
CA ASN A 92 -2.81 30.54 -15.22
C ASN A 92 -1.54 29.95 -15.86
N PHE A 93 -0.66 29.37 -15.05
CA PHE A 93 0.62 28.78 -15.47
C PHE A 93 0.85 27.47 -14.68
N PRO A 94 0.15 26.40 -15.02
CA PRO A 94 0.26 25.16 -14.27
C PRO A 94 1.67 24.56 -14.38
N LYS A 95 2.25 24.25 -13.23
CA LYS A 95 3.52 23.54 -13.13
C LYS A 95 3.44 22.53 -11.98
N ILE A 96 3.73 21.26 -12.27
CA ILE A 96 3.66 20.17 -11.30
C ILE A 96 5.04 19.60 -11.07
N LEU A 97 5.39 19.42 -9.81
CA LEU A 97 6.55 18.64 -9.36
C LEU A 97 6.04 17.41 -8.59
N ALA A 98 6.34 16.25 -9.09
CA ALA A 98 5.99 14.97 -8.47
C ALA A 98 7.23 14.28 -7.90
N LEU A 99 7.20 13.94 -6.62
CA LEU A 99 8.32 13.34 -5.91
C LEU A 99 7.92 11.95 -5.40
N THR A 100 8.79 10.98 -5.58
CA THR A 100 8.63 9.65 -4.98
C THR A 100 9.96 8.93 -4.89
N ALA A 101 10.22 8.26 -3.77
CA ALA A 101 11.37 7.38 -3.62
C ALA A 101 11.19 6.04 -4.33
N SER A 102 9.95 5.67 -4.68
CA SER A 102 9.63 4.33 -5.19
C SER A 102 8.35 4.34 -6.02
N PRO A 103 8.44 4.63 -7.33
CA PRO A 103 7.27 4.79 -8.19
C PRO A 103 6.53 3.46 -8.50
N GLY A 104 7.14 2.32 -8.19
CA GLY A 104 6.59 1.00 -8.47
C GLY A 104 7.44 0.18 -9.43
N SER A 105 6.99 -1.04 -9.70
CA SER A 105 7.70 -2.00 -10.56
C SER A 105 6.91 -2.39 -11.82
N GLU A 106 5.81 -1.72 -12.11
CA GLU A 106 4.92 -1.97 -13.25
C GLU A 106 4.92 -0.73 -14.14
N THR A 107 5.38 -0.86 -15.38
CA THR A 107 5.48 0.26 -16.34
C THR A 107 4.16 0.98 -16.51
N LEU A 108 3.06 0.23 -16.70
CA LEU A 108 1.72 0.81 -16.89
C LEU A 108 1.25 1.67 -15.71
N LYS A 109 1.61 1.29 -14.47
CA LYS A 109 1.27 2.09 -13.29
C LYS A 109 2.09 3.36 -13.18
N ILE A 110 3.36 3.32 -13.57
CA ILE A 110 4.21 4.50 -13.58
C ILE A 110 3.73 5.47 -14.66
N GLU A 111 3.39 4.94 -15.84
CA GLU A 111 2.78 5.73 -16.93
C GLU A 111 1.44 6.34 -16.51
N GLU A 112 0.58 5.57 -15.82
CA GLU A 112 -0.68 6.08 -15.23
C GLU A 112 -0.43 7.25 -14.29
N VAL A 113 0.56 7.15 -13.39
CA VAL A 113 0.93 8.24 -12.48
C VAL A 113 1.41 9.47 -13.26
N CYS A 114 2.28 9.28 -14.26
CA CYS A 114 2.77 10.39 -15.09
C CYS A 114 1.64 11.08 -15.84
N GLN A 115 0.71 10.31 -16.42
CA GLN A 115 -0.47 10.84 -17.12
C GLN A 115 -1.40 11.59 -16.16
N ASN A 116 -1.72 10.99 -15.02
CA ASN A 116 -2.62 11.58 -14.02
C ASN A 116 -2.08 12.89 -13.43
N LEU A 117 -0.77 13.02 -13.32
CA LEU A 117 -0.09 14.22 -12.81
C LEU A 117 0.44 15.15 -13.89
N PHE A 118 0.18 14.90 -15.16
CA PHE A 118 0.64 15.72 -16.29
C PHE A 118 2.16 15.93 -16.30
N ILE A 119 2.92 14.85 -16.09
CA ILE A 119 4.38 14.86 -16.03
C ILE A 119 4.95 14.79 -17.43
N ASP A 120 5.76 15.77 -17.82
CA ASP A 120 6.41 15.86 -19.14
C ASP A 120 7.80 15.24 -19.16
N ALA A 121 8.49 15.22 -18.01
CA ALA A 121 9.85 14.70 -17.89
C ALA A 121 10.04 13.96 -16.57
N VAL A 122 10.83 12.89 -16.62
CA VAL A 122 11.18 12.08 -15.44
C VAL A 122 12.67 12.21 -15.17
N GLU A 123 13.02 12.67 -13.99
CA GLU A 123 14.39 12.70 -13.49
C GLU A 123 14.58 11.56 -12.49
N VAL A 124 15.62 10.77 -12.69
CA VAL A 124 15.93 9.63 -11.82
C VAL A 124 17.29 9.83 -11.16
N ARG A 125 17.32 9.66 -9.85
CA ARG A 125 18.57 9.64 -9.07
C ARG A 125 18.66 8.33 -8.31
N THR A 126 19.86 7.78 -8.31
CA THR A 126 20.21 6.55 -7.58
C THR A 126 21.28 6.84 -6.54
N PRO A 127 21.46 5.98 -5.53
CA PRO A 127 22.52 6.12 -4.55
C PRO A 127 23.94 6.18 -5.15
N ASP A 128 24.12 5.66 -6.37
CA ASP A 128 25.40 5.61 -7.07
C ASP A 128 25.70 6.88 -7.87
N ASP A 129 24.72 7.77 -8.06
CA ASP A 129 24.88 9.00 -8.82
C ASP A 129 25.86 9.96 -8.09
N PRO A 130 26.76 10.65 -8.83
CA PRO A 130 27.81 11.47 -8.23
C PRO A 130 27.31 12.59 -7.31
N ASP A 131 26.13 13.12 -7.58
CA ASP A 131 25.47 14.18 -6.80
C ASP A 131 24.70 13.65 -5.59
N VAL A 132 24.39 12.35 -5.53
CA VAL A 132 23.68 11.68 -4.44
C VAL A 132 24.62 10.91 -3.51
N LYS A 133 25.63 10.26 -4.09
CA LYS A 133 26.57 9.39 -3.38
C LYS A 133 27.20 9.99 -2.12
N PRO A 134 27.57 11.30 -2.07
CA PRO A 134 28.12 11.91 -0.86
C PRO A 134 27.16 11.97 0.32
N TYR A 135 25.84 11.87 0.07
CA TYR A 135 24.78 12.01 1.06
C TYR A 135 24.15 10.68 1.47
N VAL A 136 24.51 9.58 0.80
CA VAL A 136 23.97 8.25 1.08
C VAL A 136 25.02 7.42 1.80
N GLN A 137 24.68 6.93 2.98
CA GLN A 137 25.54 6.03 3.72
C GLN A 137 25.32 4.58 3.29
N GLU A 138 26.38 3.79 3.38
CA GLU A 138 26.33 2.35 3.10
C GLU A 138 25.38 1.64 4.06
N THR A 139 24.46 0.85 3.53
CA THR A 139 23.55 0.03 4.32
C THR A 139 23.89 -1.45 4.16
N VAL A 140 24.29 -2.07 5.26
CA VAL A 140 24.60 -3.51 5.29
C VAL A 140 23.33 -4.28 5.52
N VAL A 141 23.03 -5.26 4.65
CA VAL A 141 21.87 -6.14 4.78
C VAL A 141 22.31 -7.52 5.23
N GLU A 142 21.95 -7.88 6.44
CA GLU A 142 22.23 -9.19 7.05
C GLU A 142 21.01 -10.11 6.92
N TRP A 143 21.21 -11.31 6.36
CA TRP A 143 20.15 -12.31 6.20
C TRP A 143 20.28 -13.42 7.22
N VAL A 144 19.36 -13.49 8.15
CA VAL A 144 19.29 -14.55 9.16
C VAL A 144 18.34 -15.64 8.66
N LYS A 145 18.93 -16.73 8.16
CA LYS A 145 18.20 -17.87 7.57
C LYS A 145 17.99 -18.96 8.62
N LEU A 146 16.75 -19.27 8.91
CA LEU A 146 16.33 -20.19 9.96
C LEU A 146 15.64 -21.42 9.35
N ASP A 147 15.83 -22.58 9.95
CA ASP A 147 15.14 -23.80 9.58
C ASP A 147 13.87 -23.98 10.43
N LEU A 148 12.78 -24.47 9.81
CA LEU A 148 11.57 -24.82 10.56
C LEU A 148 11.81 -26.09 11.38
N PRO A 149 11.48 -26.10 12.68
CA PRO A 149 11.49 -27.30 13.50
C PRO A 149 10.47 -28.34 13.01
N ASP A 150 10.70 -29.63 13.35
CA ASP A 150 9.88 -30.73 12.84
C ASP A 150 8.39 -30.63 13.23
N GLY A 151 8.08 -30.06 14.39
CA GLY A 151 6.68 -29.78 14.78
C GLY A 151 5.97 -28.84 13.80
N PHE A 152 6.66 -27.80 13.34
CA PHE A 152 6.14 -26.87 12.33
C PHE A 152 6.02 -27.51 10.95
N LYS A 153 7.01 -28.34 10.55
CA LYS A 153 6.96 -29.08 9.29
C LYS A 153 5.77 -30.04 9.22
N LYS A 154 5.38 -30.65 10.35
CA LYS A 154 4.17 -31.49 10.41
C LYS A 154 2.90 -30.67 10.15
N ILE A 155 2.75 -29.50 10.77
CA ILE A 155 1.61 -28.61 10.53
C ILE A 155 1.61 -28.15 9.07
N GLN A 156 2.77 -27.74 8.53
CA GLN A 156 2.96 -27.36 7.14
C GLN A 156 2.51 -28.47 6.19
N TYR A 157 2.89 -29.70 6.45
CA TYR A 157 2.49 -30.88 5.67
C TYR A 157 0.96 -31.04 5.63
N TYR A 158 0.29 -30.96 6.78
CA TYR A 158 -1.16 -31.12 6.84
C TYR A 158 -1.93 -29.96 6.19
N LEU A 159 -1.47 -28.72 6.35
CA LEU A 159 -2.07 -27.57 5.67
C LEU A 159 -1.91 -27.68 4.14
N ASN A 160 -0.72 -28.06 3.67
CA ASN A 160 -0.47 -28.30 2.24
C ASN A 160 -1.32 -29.45 1.71
N SER A 161 -1.49 -30.54 2.46
CA SER A 161 -2.34 -31.66 2.07
C SER A 161 -3.80 -31.24 1.94
N CYS A 162 -4.32 -30.43 2.87
CA CYS A 162 -5.65 -29.85 2.80
C CYS A 162 -5.81 -28.97 1.55
N ILE A 163 -4.88 -28.08 1.28
CA ILE A 163 -4.91 -27.20 0.09
C ILE A 163 -4.88 -28.04 -1.19
N LYS A 164 -3.98 -29.00 -1.29
CA LYS A 164 -3.82 -29.85 -2.47
C LYS A 164 -5.07 -30.68 -2.78
N SER A 165 -5.70 -31.28 -1.77
CA SER A 165 -6.95 -32.06 -1.96
C SER A 165 -8.05 -31.19 -2.56
N LYS A 166 -8.19 -29.95 -2.10
CA LYS A 166 -9.19 -28.99 -2.59
C LYS A 166 -8.86 -28.45 -3.98
N LEU A 167 -7.59 -28.24 -4.31
CA LEU A 167 -7.16 -27.90 -5.67
C LEU A 167 -7.47 -29.01 -6.66
N VAL A 168 -7.28 -30.29 -6.28
CA VAL A 168 -7.68 -31.43 -7.11
C VAL A 168 -9.18 -31.44 -7.37
N GLU A 169 -10.00 -31.09 -6.39
CA GLU A 169 -11.46 -31.02 -6.54
C GLU A 169 -11.87 -29.90 -7.52
N ILE A 170 -11.32 -28.67 -7.39
CA ILE A 170 -11.57 -27.56 -8.34
C ILE A 170 -11.11 -27.92 -9.75
N LYS A 171 -9.99 -28.61 -9.89
CA LYS A 171 -9.52 -29.07 -11.22
C LYS A 171 -10.47 -30.09 -11.84
N ARG A 172 -11.02 -31.03 -11.07
CA ARG A 172 -12.02 -31.99 -11.58
C ARG A 172 -13.29 -31.31 -12.10
N MET A 173 -13.62 -30.13 -11.56
CA MET A 173 -14.71 -29.29 -12.06
C MET A 173 -14.32 -28.48 -13.31
N GLY A 174 -13.07 -28.61 -13.82
CA GLY A 174 -12.59 -27.87 -14.99
C GLY A 174 -12.24 -26.40 -14.75
N MET A 175 -12.30 -25.93 -13.51
CA MET A 175 -12.18 -24.49 -13.19
C MET A 175 -10.74 -24.03 -12.92
N THR A 176 -9.75 -24.91 -12.91
CA THR A 176 -8.33 -24.58 -12.84
C THR A 176 -7.48 -25.61 -13.58
N LYS A 177 -6.35 -25.18 -14.12
CA LYS A 177 -5.36 -26.07 -14.75
C LYS A 177 -4.29 -26.54 -13.75
N SER A 178 -4.04 -25.76 -12.67
CA SER A 178 -2.98 -26.05 -11.71
C SER A 178 -3.46 -26.96 -10.58
N ILE A 179 -2.58 -27.88 -10.13
CA ILE A 179 -2.84 -28.74 -8.97
C ILE A 179 -1.82 -28.47 -7.84
N ASN A 180 -0.64 -27.96 -8.18
CA ASN A 180 0.46 -27.92 -7.23
C ASN A 180 0.63 -26.57 -6.57
N PHE A 181 0.29 -25.50 -7.26
CA PHE A 181 0.41 -24.13 -6.73
C PHE A 181 -0.59 -23.21 -7.44
N ILE A 182 -1.27 -22.41 -6.66
CA ILE A 182 -2.08 -21.29 -7.12
C ILE A 182 -1.84 -20.12 -6.17
N SER A 183 -1.55 -18.97 -6.72
CA SER A 183 -1.31 -17.77 -5.92
C SER A 183 -2.61 -17.26 -5.29
N LYS A 184 -2.50 -16.50 -4.21
CA LYS A 184 -3.67 -15.86 -3.59
C LYS A 184 -4.40 -14.92 -4.56
N ARG A 185 -3.66 -14.27 -5.45
CA ARG A 185 -4.23 -13.38 -6.48
C ARG A 185 -5.08 -14.19 -7.47
N GLU A 186 -4.55 -15.26 -8.03
CA GLU A 186 -5.27 -16.13 -8.95
C GLU A 186 -6.53 -16.74 -8.30
N LEU A 187 -6.47 -17.09 -7.01
CA LEU A 187 -7.66 -17.56 -6.27
C LEU A 187 -8.73 -16.48 -6.10
N LEU A 188 -8.33 -15.24 -5.87
CA LEU A 188 -9.26 -14.12 -5.76
C LEU A 188 -9.87 -13.76 -7.11
N GLU A 189 -9.08 -13.79 -8.18
CA GLU A 189 -9.53 -13.62 -9.56
C GLU A 189 -10.54 -14.73 -9.92
N LEU A 190 -10.20 -15.99 -9.70
CA LEU A 190 -11.12 -17.12 -9.90
C LEU A 190 -12.42 -16.95 -9.10
N GLN A 191 -12.34 -16.49 -7.83
CA GLN A 191 -13.53 -16.26 -7.02
C GLN A 191 -14.39 -15.11 -7.57
N ALA A 192 -13.77 -14.07 -8.13
CA ALA A 192 -14.48 -12.96 -8.76
C ALA A 192 -15.19 -13.42 -10.04
N ASP A 193 -14.50 -14.18 -10.90
CA ASP A 193 -15.05 -14.73 -12.14
C ASP A 193 -16.24 -15.65 -11.87
N LEU A 194 -16.12 -16.57 -10.89
CA LEU A 194 -17.19 -17.45 -10.48
C LEU A 194 -18.42 -16.69 -9.93
N ARG A 195 -18.20 -15.58 -9.19
CA ARG A 195 -19.29 -14.73 -8.73
C ARG A 195 -19.95 -13.96 -9.86
N GLN A 196 -19.20 -13.53 -10.86
CA GLN A 196 -19.73 -12.86 -12.04
C GLN A 196 -20.61 -13.82 -12.85
N GLN A 197 -20.20 -15.07 -13.07
CA GLN A 197 -20.99 -16.09 -13.72
C GLN A 197 -22.35 -16.32 -13.03
N MET A 198 -22.37 -16.28 -11.70
CA MET A 198 -23.61 -16.36 -10.94
C MET A 198 -24.57 -15.19 -11.16
N THR A 199 -24.05 -13.98 -11.40
CA THR A 199 -24.90 -12.79 -11.65
C THR A 199 -25.48 -12.78 -13.07
N THR A 200 -24.84 -13.47 -14.02
CA THR A 200 -25.29 -13.56 -15.43
C THR A 200 -26.31 -14.67 -15.70
N GLY A 201 -26.74 -15.43 -14.66
CA GLY A 201 -27.88 -16.35 -14.74
C GLY A 201 -27.52 -17.84 -14.83
N GLU A 202 -26.27 -18.21 -14.93
CA GLU A 202 -25.81 -19.61 -14.82
C GLU A 202 -25.66 -20.03 -13.36
N GLN A 203 -26.79 -20.32 -12.70
CA GLN A 203 -26.78 -20.85 -11.32
C GLN A 203 -26.57 -22.37 -11.36
N ASP A 204 -25.31 -22.79 -11.55
CA ASP A 204 -24.93 -24.19 -11.46
C ASP A 204 -24.48 -24.54 -10.02
N VAL A 205 -24.82 -25.76 -9.58
CA VAL A 205 -24.42 -26.32 -8.28
C VAL A 205 -22.90 -26.40 -8.17
N ASP A 206 -22.21 -26.70 -9.27
CA ASP A 206 -20.76 -26.81 -9.33
C ASP A 206 -20.08 -25.44 -9.15
N THR A 207 -20.64 -24.37 -9.66
CA THR A 207 -20.18 -22.99 -9.44
C THR A 207 -20.24 -22.59 -7.97
N TRP A 208 -21.36 -22.88 -7.29
CA TRP A 208 -21.50 -22.66 -5.85
C TRP A 208 -20.48 -23.45 -5.03
N ARG A 209 -20.26 -24.71 -5.43
CA ARG A 209 -19.29 -25.58 -4.78
C ARG A 209 -17.85 -25.06 -4.98
N ALA A 210 -17.50 -24.62 -6.17
CA ALA A 210 -16.22 -24.06 -6.49
C ALA A 210 -15.92 -22.77 -5.71
N ILE A 211 -16.90 -21.87 -5.56
CA ILE A 211 -16.77 -20.67 -4.70
C ILE A 211 -16.50 -21.07 -3.24
N SER A 212 -17.20 -22.08 -2.73
CA SER A 212 -16.97 -22.60 -1.38
C SER A 212 -15.55 -23.14 -1.21
N ILE A 213 -15.10 -24.00 -2.13
CA ILE A 213 -13.77 -24.61 -2.09
C ILE A 213 -12.67 -23.56 -2.23
N THR A 214 -12.85 -22.57 -3.12
CA THR A 214 -11.91 -21.47 -3.25
C THR A 214 -11.75 -20.69 -1.95
N ALA A 215 -12.86 -20.41 -1.25
CA ALA A 215 -12.82 -19.78 0.05
C ALA A 215 -12.13 -20.65 1.14
N GLU A 216 -12.31 -21.97 1.08
CA GLU A 216 -11.61 -22.92 1.96
C GLU A 216 -10.11 -22.90 1.71
N ILE A 217 -9.67 -22.91 0.44
CA ILE A 217 -8.25 -22.82 0.07
C ILE A 217 -7.64 -21.51 0.55
N ILE A 218 -8.30 -20.37 0.33
CA ILE A 218 -7.82 -19.05 0.78
C ILE A 218 -7.58 -19.05 2.30
N LYS A 219 -8.51 -19.62 3.08
CA LYS A 219 -8.37 -19.72 4.54
C LYS A 219 -7.23 -20.66 4.95
N ALA A 220 -7.10 -21.81 4.30
CA ALA A 220 -6.00 -22.74 4.57
C ALA A 220 -4.64 -22.18 4.18
N GLN A 221 -4.55 -21.47 3.04
CA GLN A 221 -3.34 -20.76 2.62
C GLN A 221 -2.95 -19.64 3.60
N HIS A 222 -3.92 -18.95 4.19
CA HIS A 222 -3.62 -17.94 5.21
C HIS A 222 -3.08 -18.58 6.50
N ALA A 223 -3.64 -19.72 6.93
CA ALA A 223 -3.06 -20.47 8.05
C ALA A 223 -1.62 -20.90 7.77
N LEU A 224 -1.34 -21.37 6.55
CA LEU A 224 0.00 -21.75 6.13
C LEU A 224 0.96 -20.55 6.10
N GLU A 225 0.49 -19.39 5.61
CA GLU A 225 1.27 -18.15 5.64
C GLU A 225 1.65 -17.75 7.06
N LEU A 226 0.69 -17.78 8.00
CA LEU A 226 0.93 -17.47 9.40
C LEU A 226 1.92 -18.44 10.05
N LEU A 227 1.82 -19.74 9.74
CA LEU A 227 2.77 -20.76 10.22
C LEU A 227 4.21 -20.48 9.79
N GLU A 228 4.38 -20.10 8.53
CA GLU A 228 5.68 -19.97 7.88
C GLU A 228 6.36 -18.64 8.21
N THR A 229 5.59 -17.57 8.43
CA THR A 229 6.12 -16.20 8.49
C THR A 229 5.95 -15.54 9.85
N GLN A 230 5.00 -16.00 10.68
CA GLN A 230 4.61 -15.31 11.93
C GLN A 230 4.89 -16.17 13.17
N CYS A 231 4.43 -15.73 14.33
CA CYS A 231 4.54 -16.46 15.60
C CYS A 231 3.41 -17.48 15.79
N VAL A 232 3.61 -18.45 16.72
CA VAL A 232 2.61 -19.46 17.07
C VAL A 232 1.30 -18.82 17.56
N ALA A 233 1.39 -17.74 18.34
CA ALA A 233 0.22 -17.05 18.86
C ALA A 233 -0.69 -16.50 17.76
N SER A 234 -0.12 -15.93 16.68
CA SER A 234 -0.89 -15.41 15.54
C SER A 234 -1.64 -16.51 14.80
N LEU A 235 -0.98 -17.65 14.57
CA LEU A 235 -1.62 -18.82 13.96
C LEU A 235 -2.71 -19.41 14.85
N ASP A 236 -2.48 -19.54 16.16
CA ASP A 236 -3.43 -20.08 17.12
C ASP A 236 -4.69 -19.19 17.22
N ALA A 237 -4.52 -17.87 17.30
CA ALA A 237 -5.64 -16.93 17.30
C ALA A 237 -6.49 -17.04 16.01
N TYR A 238 -5.83 -17.17 14.86
CA TYR A 238 -6.53 -17.37 13.59
C TYR A 238 -7.27 -18.70 13.53
N MET A 239 -6.61 -19.80 13.89
CA MET A 239 -7.21 -21.14 13.87
C MET A 239 -8.41 -21.21 14.80
N ARG A 240 -8.32 -20.72 16.03
CA ARG A 240 -9.46 -20.64 16.97
C ARG A 240 -10.63 -19.90 16.35
N LYS A 241 -10.40 -18.74 15.77
CA LYS A 241 -11.44 -17.96 15.10
C LYS A 241 -12.12 -18.75 13.97
N VAL A 242 -11.34 -19.46 13.14
CA VAL A 242 -11.89 -20.29 12.05
C VAL A 242 -12.75 -21.42 12.60
N PHE A 243 -12.31 -22.09 13.67
CA PHE A 243 -13.09 -23.16 14.31
C PHE A 243 -14.38 -22.62 14.97
N GLU A 244 -14.34 -21.46 15.62
CA GLU A 244 -15.51 -20.80 16.20
C GLU A 244 -16.53 -20.39 15.11
N GLU A 245 -16.07 -19.77 14.02
CA GLU A 245 -16.90 -19.41 12.87
C GLU A 245 -17.58 -20.65 12.26
N GLY A 246 -16.85 -21.76 12.14
CA GLY A 246 -17.35 -23.02 11.59
C GLY A 246 -18.39 -23.70 12.50
N ARG A 247 -18.17 -23.70 13.81
CA ARG A 247 -19.12 -24.20 14.80
C ARG A 247 -20.38 -23.34 14.84
N ALA A 248 -20.28 -22.04 14.71
CA ALA A 248 -21.40 -21.11 14.64
C ALA A 248 -22.19 -21.18 13.32
N GLY A 249 -21.74 -21.99 12.34
CA GLY A 249 -22.45 -22.21 11.08
C GLY A 249 -22.52 -21.00 10.15
N LYS A 250 -21.66 -19.97 10.36
CA LYS A 250 -21.69 -18.70 9.61
C LYS A 250 -21.44 -18.86 8.10
N SER A 251 -20.72 -19.91 7.69
CA SER A 251 -20.36 -20.14 6.28
C SER A 251 -20.20 -21.63 6.02
N LYS A 252 -20.77 -22.11 4.89
CA LYS A 252 -20.62 -23.50 4.43
C LYS A 252 -19.16 -23.84 4.19
N ALA A 253 -18.39 -22.94 3.58
CA ALA A 253 -16.96 -23.10 3.34
C ALA A 253 -16.18 -23.34 4.65
N VAL A 254 -16.43 -22.54 5.69
CA VAL A 254 -15.72 -22.68 6.97
C VAL A 254 -16.15 -23.97 7.66
N LYS A 255 -17.42 -24.35 7.60
CA LYS A 255 -17.92 -25.62 8.15
C LYS A 255 -17.23 -26.82 7.48
N ASN A 256 -17.09 -26.80 6.15
CA ASN A 256 -16.39 -27.84 5.41
C ASN A 256 -14.89 -27.88 5.77
N LEU A 257 -14.24 -26.71 5.86
CA LEU A 257 -12.83 -26.62 6.19
C LEU A 257 -12.51 -27.21 7.58
N ILE A 258 -13.30 -26.88 8.62
CA ILE A 258 -13.10 -27.43 9.95
C ILE A 258 -13.47 -28.93 10.05
N ALA A 259 -14.23 -29.47 9.09
CA ALA A 259 -14.52 -30.89 9.00
C ALA A 259 -13.38 -31.68 8.30
N ASP A 260 -12.53 -31.02 7.52
CA ASP A 260 -11.41 -31.63 6.80
C ASP A 260 -10.40 -32.27 7.76
N ALA A 261 -10.04 -33.54 7.49
CA ALA A 261 -9.17 -34.32 8.38
C ALA A 261 -7.77 -33.72 8.48
N SER A 262 -7.19 -33.24 7.36
CA SER A 262 -5.87 -32.63 7.34
C SER A 262 -5.86 -31.30 8.08
N PHE A 263 -6.91 -30.47 7.93
CA PHE A 263 -7.03 -29.21 8.66
C PHE A 263 -7.17 -29.43 10.18
N LYS A 264 -7.94 -30.46 10.60
CA LYS A 264 -8.00 -30.88 12.00
C LYS A 264 -6.67 -31.34 12.55
N SER A 265 -5.93 -32.15 11.77
CA SER A 265 -4.60 -32.63 12.18
C SER A 265 -3.60 -31.49 12.34
N ALA A 266 -3.65 -30.48 11.44
CA ALA A 266 -2.86 -29.27 11.57
C ALA A 266 -3.17 -28.53 12.89
N ASN A 267 -4.46 -28.37 13.22
CA ASN A 267 -4.86 -27.73 14.47
C ASN A 267 -4.44 -28.54 15.72
N TYR A 268 -4.53 -29.85 15.66
CA TYR A 268 -4.07 -30.72 16.74
C TYR A 268 -2.57 -30.53 17.03
N HIS A 269 -1.72 -30.57 16.01
CA HIS A 269 -0.28 -30.34 16.17
C HIS A 269 0.05 -28.92 16.62
N LEU A 270 -0.71 -27.91 16.19
CA LEU A 270 -0.57 -26.56 16.69
C LEU A 270 -0.86 -26.46 18.18
N THR A 271 -1.93 -27.15 18.66
CA THR A 271 -2.26 -27.23 20.08
C THR A 271 -1.11 -27.85 20.89
N GLN A 272 -0.49 -28.91 20.36
CA GLN A 272 0.68 -29.53 21.00
C GLN A 272 1.88 -28.57 21.11
N LEU A 273 2.20 -27.81 20.04
CA LEU A 273 3.28 -26.81 20.09
C LEU A 273 3.02 -25.77 21.19
N ARG A 274 1.78 -25.29 21.27
CA ARG A 274 1.37 -24.30 22.27
C ARG A 274 1.47 -24.85 23.71
N GLU A 275 1.00 -26.08 23.94
CA GLU A 275 1.07 -26.75 25.26
C GLU A 275 2.52 -27.02 25.71
N GLN A 276 3.40 -27.24 24.73
CA GLN A 276 4.84 -27.43 24.97
C GLN A 276 5.62 -26.12 25.02
N HIS A 277 4.95 -24.96 24.89
CA HIS A 277 5.56 -23.64 24.83
C HIS A 277 6.66 -23.50 23.76
N ILE A 278 6.49 -24.22 22.62
CA ILE A 278 7.42 -24.14 21.50
C ILE A 278 7.05 -22.97 20.64
N GLU A 279 7.94 -21.98 20.56
CA GLU A 279 7.76 -20.77 19.77
C GLU A 279 8.41 -20.88 18.39
N HIS A 280 8.02 -19.95 17.49
CA HIS A 280 8.59 -19.87 16.16
C HIS A 280 10.08 -19.50 16.23
N PRO A 281 10.97 -20.15 15.44
CA PRO A 281 12.42 -19.94 15.53
C PRO A 281 12.85 -18.49 15.32
N LYS A 282 12.08 -17.67 14.61
CA LYS A 282 12.33 -16.23 14.44
C LYS A 282 12.29 -15.46 15.76
N LEU A 283 11.40 -15.80 16.70
CA LEU A 283 11.33 -15.11 18.01
C LEU A 283 12.59 -15.36 18.83
N THR A 284 13.05 -16.63 18.86
CA THR A 284 14.28 -16.99 19.55
C THR A 284 15.50 -16.30 18.93
N ALA A 285 15.61 -16.36 17.60
CA ALA A 285 16.70 -15.69 16.89
C ALA A 285 16.68 -14.17 17.09
N LEU A 286 15.50 -13.55 17.04
CA LEU A 286 15.36 -12.12 17.28
C LEU A 286 15.85 -11.73 18.68
N LYS A 287 15.46 -12.50 19.70
CA LYS A 287 15.91 -12.26 21.07
C LYS A 287 17.43 -12.31 21.18
N THR A 288 18.06 -13.35 20.64
CA THR A 288 19.52 -13.50 20.65
C THR A 288 20.21 -12.35 19.94
N ILE A 289 19.74 -11.98 18.74
CA ILE A 289 20.29 -10.84 17.98
C ILE A 289 20.19 -9.55 18.79
N MET A 290 19.05 -9.27 19.42
CA MET A 290 18.88 -8.05 20.21
C MET A 290 19.78 -8.04 21.44
N GLU A 291 19.99 -9.17 22.11
CA GLU A 291 20.92 -9.28 23.23
C GLU A 291 22.37 -9.04 22.80
N GLU A 292 22.80 -9.56 21.64
CA GLU A 292 24.11 -9.32 21.06
C GLU A 292 24.33 -7.85 20.67
N GLU A 293 23.36 -7.26 20.01
CA GLU A 293 23.42 -5.85 19.60
C GLU A 293 23.49 -4.89 20.81
N PHE A 294 22.68 -5.14 21.85
CA PHE A 294 22.73 -4.34 23.08
C PHE A 294 23.99 -4.58 23.93
N ALA A 295 24.59 -5.77 23.82
CA ALA A 295 25.89 -6.02 24.43
C ALA A 295 27.01 -5.21 23.75
N ALA A 296 26.90 -5.03 22.41
CA ALA A 296 27.84 -4.21 21.64
C ALA A 296 27.62 -2.71 21.81
N ASN A 297 26.35 -2.25 21.80
CA ASN A 297 25.98 -0.85 22.00
C ASN A 297 24.69 -0.71 22.82
N LYS A 298 24.82 -0.35 24.08
CA LYS A 298 23.68 -0.18 25.02
C LYS A 298 22.70 0.94 24.66
N PHE A 299 23.14 1.87 23.82
CA PHE A 299 22.35 3.04 23.43
C PHE A 299 21.74 2.87 22.03
N ALA A 300 21.98 1.73 21.38
CA ALA A 300 21.45 1.48 20.04
C ALA A 300 19.93 1.52 20.01
N LYS A 301 19.38 2.09 18.94
CA LYS A 301 17.94 2.17 18.67
C LYS A 301 17.57 1.29 17.51
N PHE A 302 16.46 0.55 17.68
CA PHE A 302 15.98 -0.38 16.68
C PHE A 302 14.53 -0.14 16.29
N ILE A 303 14.22 -0.42 15.02
CA ILE A 303 12.83 -0.59 14.58
C ILE A 303 12.66 -2.01 14.10
N ILE A 304 11.66 -2.71 14.64
CA ILE A 304 11.29 -4.06 14.21
C ILE A 304 9.98 -3.97 13.44
N PHE A 305 10.01 -4.33 12.16
CA PHE A 305 8.81 -4.35 11.34
C PHE A 305 8.18 -5.73 11.28
N THR A 306 6.87 -5.78 11.52
CA THR A 306 6.03 -6.97 11.30
C THR A 306 4.69 -6.57 10.66
N GLN A 307 4.01 -7.51 10.00
CA GLN A 307 2.72 -7.24 9.35
C GLN A 307 1.52 -7.33 10.31
N TYR A 308 1.62 -8.18 11.33
CA TYR A 308 0.50 -8.53 12.19
C TYR A 308 0.68 -7.99 13.61
N ARG A 309 -0.42 -7.48 14.17
CA ARG A 309 -0.43 -6.95 15.54
C ARG A 309 -0.16 -8.03 16.59
N ASP A 310 -0.72 -9.22 16.39
CA ASP A 310 -0.51 -10.33 17.31
C ASP A 310 0.97 -10.74 17.36
N THR A 311 1.66 -10.68 16.22
CA THR A 311 3.12 -10.88 16.16
C THR A 311 3.87 -9.75 16.84
N ALA A 312 3.42 -8.50 16.71
CA ALA A 312 4.05 -7.38 17.41
C ALA A 312 3.96 -7.53 18.94
N VAL A 313 2.82 -8.03 19.45
CA VAL A 313 2.66 -8.36 20.87
C VAL A 313 3.62 -9.49 21.29
N ALA A 314 3.65 -10.58 20.53
CA ALA A 314 4.56 -11.69 20.83
C ALA A 314 6.04 -11.29 20.79
N ILE A 315 6.42 -10.37 19.88
CA ILE A 315 7.78 -9.81 19.84
C ILE A 315 8.05 -8.98 21.10
N LYS A 316 7.10 -8.13 21.52
CA LYS A 316 7.26 -7.36 22.75
C LYS A 316 7.44 -8.25 23.96
N ASP A 317 6.58 -9.25 24.13
CA ASP A 317 6.65 -10.22 25.24
C ASP A 317 8.00 -10.96 25.26
N ALA A 318 8.49 -11.38 24.09
CA ALA A 318 9.79 -12.04 23.96
C ALA A 318 10.96 -11.11 24.34
N LEU A 319 10.87 -9.84 23.99
CA LEU A 319 11.90 -8.83 24.24
C LEU A 319 11.87 -8.24 25.66
N GLU A 320 10.77 -8.35 26.40
CA GLU A 320 10.71 -7.97 27.82
C GLU A 320 11.75 -8.71 28.68
N HIS A 321 12.14 -9.92 28.23
CA HIS A 321 13.14 -10.75 28.90
C HIS A 321 14.52 -10.68 28.24
N ALA A 322 14.71 -9.82 27.21
CA ALA A 322 16.00 -9.62 26.57
C ALA A 322 16.79 -8.50 27.29
N LYS A 323 18.03 -8.78 27.65
CA LYS A 323 18.87 -7.81 28.38
C LYS A 323 19.11 -6.55 27.55
N GLY A 324 18.78 -5.40 28.13
CA GLY A 324 19.00 -4.09 27.51
C GLY A 324 17.88 -3.61 26.59
N SER A 325 16.87 -4.45 26.33
CA SER A 325 15.72 -4.08 25.52
C SER A 325 14.64 -3.39 26.35
N LEU A 326 14.20 -2.21 25.88
CA LEU A 326 13.00 -1.52 26.32
C LEU A 326 12.15 -1.30 25.07
N SER A 327 11.12 -2.13 24.89
CA SER A 327 10.35 -2.18 23.65
C SER A 327 8.93 -1.66 23.78
N GLU A 328 8.47 -0.92 22.75
CA GLU A 328 7.09 -0.44 22.63
C GLU A 328 6.48 -0.75 21.26
N ILE A 329 5.14 -0.97 21.27
CA ILE A 329 4.39 -1.33 20.05
C ILE A 329 3.81 -0.08 19.40
N PHE A 330 4.16 0.13 18.14
CA PHE A 330 3.69 1.23 17.32
C PHE A 330 2.74 0.73 16.23
N VAL A 331 1.44 0.99 16.42
CA VAL A 331 0.39 0.51 15.52
C VAL A 331 -0.52 1.66 15.09
N GLY A 332 -1.24 1.45 13.97
CA GLY A 332 -2.21 2.40 13.47
C GLY A 332 -3.50 2.47 14.27
N GLN A 333 -4.31 3.45 13.91
CA GLN A 333 -5.67 3.57 14.41
C GLN A 333 -6.45 2.29 14.13
N ALA A 334 -7.14 1.74 15.14
CA ALA A 334 -8.03 0.61 14.97
C ALA A 334 -9.47 1.09 14.93
N LYS A 335 -10.29 0.46 14.10
CA LYS A 335 -11.76 0.65 14.13
C LYS A 335 -12.38 0.28 15.48
N LYS A 336 -11.72 -0.56 16.28
CA LYS A 336 -12.09 -0.86 17.67
C LYS A 336 -11.22 -0.04 18.63
N LYS A 337 -11.86 0.74 19.50
CA LYS A 337 -11.24 1.72 20.42
C LYS A 337 -10.16 1.18 21.38
N THR A 338 -9.97 -0.13 21.48
CA THR A 338 -9.12 -0.76 22.51
C THR A 338 -7.72 -1.16 22.06
N THR A 339 -7.40 -1.09 20.74
CA THR A 339 -6.14 -1.67 20.22
C THR A 339 -5.37 -0.78 19.24
N GLY A 340 -5.75 0.49 19.03
CA GLY A 340 -5.08 1.40 18.12
C GLY A 340 -4.61 2.67 18.82
N LEU A 341 -3.53 3.27 18.32
CA LEU A 341 -3.02 4.55 18.78
C LEU A 341 -3.67 5.68 17.98
N SER A 342 -4.17 6.72 18.66
CA SER A 342 -4.58 7.97 18.00
C SER A 342 -3.35 8.68 17.42
N GLN A 343 -3.56 9.61 16.49
CA GLN A 343 -2.46 10.38 15.90
C GLN A 343 -1.63 11.12 16.95
N LYS A 344 -2.28 11.71 17.96
CA LYS A 344 -1.60 12.37 19.07
C LYS A 344 -0.72 11.40 19.87
N GLN A 345 -1.23 10.22 20.19
CA GLN A 345 -0.46 9.18 20.88
C GLN A 345 0.72 8.66 20.04
N GLN A 346 0.56 8.60 18.71
CA GLN A 346 1.66 8.23 17.81
C GLN A 346 2.79 9.26 17.84
N ILE A 347 2.46 10.55 17.81
CA ILE A 347 3.44 11.64 17.88
C ILE A 347 4.16 11.61 19.25
N GLU A 348 3.40 11.47 20.32
CA GLU A 348 3.94 11.40 21.68
C GLU A 348 4.90 10.20 21.85
N MET A 349 4.51 9.02 21.35
CA MET A 349 5.36 7.82 21.40
C MET A 349 6.65 7.99 20.60
N LEU A 350 6.59 8.63 19.42
CA LEU A 350 7.80 8.93 18.65
C LEU A 350 8.71 9.92 19.35
N GLN A 351 8.14 10.87 20.09
CA GLN A 351 8.93 11.79 20.93
C GLN A 351 9.62 11.04 22.07
N GLN A 352 8.89 10.19 22.79
CA GLN A 352 9.45 9.32 23.83
C GLN A 352 10.58 8.43 23.29
N PHE A 353 10.44 7.91 22.05
CA PHE A 353 11.50 7.15 21.40
C PHE A 353 12.71 8.00 21.07
N ARG A 354 12.52 9.27 20.63
CA ARG A 354 13.61 10.22 20.41
C ARG A 354 14.36 10.52 21.71
N ASP A 355 13.62 10.69 22.79
CA ASP A 355 14.15 11.00 24.12
C ASP A 355 14.82 9.79 24.80
N GLY A 356 14.70 8.59 24.21
CA GLY A 356 15.34 7.37 24.67
C GLY A 356 14.65 6.70 25.87
N LEU A 357 13.37 6.98 26.12
CA LEU A 357 12.59 6.30 27.15
C LEU A 357 12.43 4.80 26.84
N PHE A 358 12.52 4.43 25.59
CA PHE A 358 12.66 3.06 25.11
C PHE A 358 13.55 3.04 23.87
N ASN A 359 14.13 1.89 23.56
CA ASN A 359 15.16 1.74 22.51
C ASN A 359 14.72 0.82 21.36
N VAL A 360 13.60 0.12 21.48
CA VAL A 360 13.04 -0.73 20.42
C VAL A 360 11.61 -0.30 20.10
N LEU A 361 11.38 0.05 18.84
CA LEU A 361 10.05 0.36 18.31
C LEU A 361 9.56 -0.83 17.46
N ILE A 362 8.54 -1.55 17.94
CA ILE A 362 7.93 -2.66 17.20
C ILE A 362 6.79 -2.10 16.37
N ALA A 363 6.94 -2.08 15.06
CA ALA A 363 6.05 -1.33 14.17
C ALA A 363 5.35 -2.21 13.13
N THR A 364 4.11 -1.87 12.84
CA THR A 364 3.40 -2.40 11.67
C THR A 364 3.52 -1.41 10.48
N SER A 365 2.75 -1.62 9.41
CA SER A 365 2.79 -0.79 8.20
C SER A 365 2.62 0.72 8.43
N VAL A 366 2.12 1.14 9.57
CA VAL A 366 1.94 2.58 9.91
C VAL A 366 3.26 3.34 9.99
N ALA A 367 4.35 2.66 10.34
CA ALA A 367 5.67 3.27 10.39
C ALA A 367 6.40 3.32 9.02
N GLU A 368 5.77 2.88 7.95
CA GLU A 368 6.37 2.89 6.61
C GLU A 368 6.38 4.30 6.03
N GLU A 369 5.25 4.98 6.10
CA GLU A 369 5.03 6.28 5.47
C GLU A 369 4.36 7.28 6.42
N GLY A 370 4.53 8.55 6.16
CA GLY A 370 3.73 9.62 6.75
C GLY A 370 4.13 10.09 8.13
N LEU A 371 5.10 9.45 8.77
CA LEU A 371 5.56 9.81 10.11
C LEU A 371 7.05 10.12 10.13
N ASP A 372 7.41 11.11 10.93
CA ASP A 372 8.80 11.48 11.16
C ASP A 372 9.41 10.55 12.23
N ILE A 373 9.72 9.34 11.79
CA ILE A 373 10.41 8.38 12.65
C ILE A 373 11.89 8.76 12.72
N PRO A 374 12.47 8.87 13.92
CA PRO A 374 13.88 9.18 14.09
C PRO A 374 14.76 8.12 13.40
N ASN A 375 15.97 8.54 13.03
CA ASN A 375 16.96 7.62 12.51
C ASN A 375 17.35 6.59 13.59
N VAL A 376 17.59 5.36 13.17
CA VAL A 376 17.93 4.24 14.05
C VAL A 376 19.20 3.54 13.58
N ASP A 377 19.88 2.87 14.49
CA ASP A 377 21.11 2.13 14.21
C ASP A 377 20.83 0.91 13.34
N ALA A 378 19.73 0.21 13.60
CA ALA A 378 19.33 -0.90 12.75
C ALA A 378 17.81 -1.04 12.58
N VAL A 379 17.43 -1.56 11.43
CA VAL A 379 16.06 -1.97 11.11
C VAL A 379 16.00 -3.48 11.00
N VAL A 380 15.07 -4.09 11.73
CA VAL A 380 14.84 -5.54 11.68
C VAL A 380 13.53 -5.82 10.96
N PHE A 381 13.57 -6.67 9.95
CA PHE A 381 12.38 -7.22 9.32
C PHE A 381 12.10 -8.59 9.92
N TYR A 382 11.04 -8.73 10.67
CA TYR A 382 10.61 -10.00 11.22
C TYR A 382 10.20 -11.00 10.12
N GLU A 383 9.66 -10.49 9.03
CA GLU A 383 9.40 -11.21 7.80
C GLU A 383 9.68 -10.34 6.56
N PRO A 384 10.17 -10.95 5.46
CA PRO A 384 10.23 -10.28 4.17
C PRO A 384 8.83 -9.94 3.65
N ILE A 385 8.70 -8.82 2.93
CA ILE A 385 7.46 -8.44 2.27
C ILE A 385 7.63 -8.43 0.76
N PRO A 386 6.63 -8.90 -0.02
CA PRO A 386 6.73 -9.01 -1.48
C PRO A 386 6.52 -7.65 -2.20
N SER A 387 6.93 -6.55 -1.59
CA SER A 387 6.78 -5.18 -2.09
C SER A 387 8.11 -4.45 -2.05
N ALA A 388 8.62 -4.07 -3.24
CA ALA A 388 9.84 -3.27 -3.35
C ALA A 388 9.67 -1.91 -2.67
N ILE A 389 8.54 -1.22 -2.92
CA ILE A 389 8.20 0.10 -2.34
C ILE A 389 8.33 0.05 -0.81
N ARG A 390 7.58 -0.84 -0.17
CA ARG A 390 7.56 -0.96 1.30
C ARG A 390 8.93 -1.38 1.86
N THR A 391 9.66 -2.22 1.14
CA THR A 391 11.02 -2.62 1.54
C THR A 391 11.97 -1.42 1.54
N ILE A 392 11.93 -0.57 0.50
CA ILE A 392 12.72 0.65 0.40
C ILE A 392 12.33 1.64 1.50
N GLN A 393 11.04 1.88 1.72
CA GLN A 393 10.54 2.79 2.75
C GLN A 393 10.97 2.39 4.17
N ARG A 394 10.91 1.09 4.48
CA ARG A 394 11.36 0.56 5.77
C ARG A 394 12.88 0.66 5.93
N ARG A 395 13.66 0.32 4.89
CA ARG A 395 15.13 0.46 4.90
C ARG A 395 15.57 1.91 5.10
N GLY A 396 14.89 2.86 4.49
CA GLY A 396 15.17 4.29 4.60
C GLY A 396 15.02 4.89 6.01
N ARG A 397 14.76 4.08 7.05
CA ARG A 397 14.75 4.50 8.45
C ARG A 397 16.13 4.39 9.11
N THR A 398 17.10 3.76 8.47
CA THR A 398 18.50 3.71 8.89
C THR A 398 19.43 4.18 7.76
N GLY A 399 20.70 4.46 8.03
CA GLY A 399 21.68 4.84 7.02
C GLY A 399 21.60 6.28 6.52
N ARG A 400 20.98 7.21 7.27
CA ARG A 400 20.90 8.62 6.88
C ARG A 400 22.12 9.43 7.30
N HIS A 401 22.68 9.18 8.47
CA HIS A 401 23.84 9.90 9.03
C HIS A 401 25.05 9.00 9.22
N ASP A 402 24.81 7.76 9.65
CA ASP A 402 25.82 6.72 9.89
C ASP A 402 25.55 5.49 9.05
N LYS A 403 26.49 4.52 9.01
CA LYS A 403 26.30 3.24 8.33
C LYS A 403 25.06 2.54 8.86
N GLY A 404 24.10 2.29 7.98
CA GLY A 404 22.86 1.64 8.32
C GLY A 404 22.99 0.12 8.39
N LYS A 405 22.30 -0.51 9.35
CA LYS A 405 22.17 -1.97 9.43
C LYS A 405 20.74 -2.41 9.20
N VAL A 406 20.53 -3.38 8.34
CA VAL A 406 19.23 -4.01 8.08
C VAL A 406 19.34 -5.51 8.33
N ILE A 407 18.56 -6.04 9.25
CA ILE A 407 18.51 -7.46 9.59
C ILE A 407 17.21 -8.04 9.05
N MET A 408 17.31 -9.10 8.23
CA MET A 408 16.17 -9.76 7.60
C MET A 408 16.03 -11.19 8.13
N LEU A 409 15.01 -11.45 8.94
CA LEU A 409 14.72 -12.82 9.39
C LEU A 409 13.95 -13.57 8.30
N MET A 410 14.39 -14.76 7.98
CA MET A 410 13.81 -15.55 6.90
C MET A 410 13.83 -17.06 7.26
N THR A 411 12.70 -17.72 7.07
CA THR A 411 12.58 -19.16 7.25
C THR A 411 12.79 -19.87 5.91
N LYS A 412 13.71 -20.83 5.87
CA LYS A 412 14.05 -21.58 4.65
C LYS A 412 12.91 -22.50 4.20
N GLY A 413 12.76 -22.65 2.88
CA GLY A 413 11.74 -23.52 2.29
C GLY A 413 10.31 -23.03 2.53
N THR A 414 10.10 -21.74 2.76
CA THR A 414 8.81 -21.13 3.05
C THR A 414 8.50 -19.95 2.13
N ARG A 415 7.34 -19.34 2.35
CA ARG A 415 6.95 -18.08 1.66
C ARG A 415 7.89 -16.92 1.91
N ASP A 416 8.65 -16.91 3.01
CA ASP A 416 9.65 -15.88 3.26
C ASP A 416 10.67 -15.80 2.12
N GLU A 417 11.16 -16.96 1.63
CA GLU A 417 12.08 -16.99 0.49
C GLU A 417 11.43 -16.45 -0.78
N ALA A 418 10.18 -16.86 -1.05
CA ALA A 418 9.42 -16.38 -2.22
C ALA A 418 9.18 -14.86 -2.14
N PHE A 419 8.83 -14.34 -0.97
CA PHE A 419 8.62 -12.91 -0.76
C PHE A 419 9.91 -12.11 -0.93
N SER A 420 11.03 -12.61 -0.39
CA SER A 420 12.34 -12.01 -0.58
C SER A 420 12.75 -11.95 -2.05
N TYR A 421 12.54 -13.04 -2.79
CA TYR A 421 12.82 -13.11 -4.22
C TYR A 421 11.95 -12.13 -5.01
N SER A 422 10.64 -12.11 -4.71
CA SER A 422 9.69 -11.20 -5.34
C SER A 422 10.04 -9.73 -5.11
N ALA A 423 10.43 -9.36 -3.87
CA ALA A 423 10.82 -7.99 -3.56
C ALA A 423 12.07 -7.56 -4.34
N LYS A 424 13.12 -8.40 -4.36
CA LYS A 424 14.36 -8.14 -5.10
C LYS A 424 14.12 -8.05 -6.62
N HIS A 425 13.28 -8.92 -7.15
CA HIS A 425 12.93 -8.90 -8.57
C HIS A 425 12.20 -7.60 -8.95
N LYS A 426 11.20 -7.20 -8.17
CA LYS A 426 10.46 -5.95 -8.38
C LYS A 426 11.34 -4.72 -8.22
N GLU A 427 12.28 -4.72 -7.27
CA GLU A 427 13.25 -3.64 -7.09
C GLU A 427 14.15 -3.49 -8.34
N ARG A 428 14.66 -4.59 -8.88
CA ARG A 428 15.44 -4.59 -10.13
C ARG A 428 14.62 -4.11 -11.34
N GLN A 429 13.39 -4.60 -11.47
CA GLN A 429 12.47 -4.15 -12.54
C GLN A 429 12.22 -2.64 -12.43
N MET A 430 11.94 -2.12 -11.24
CA MET A 430 11.74 -0.70 -11.01
C MET A 430 12.95 0.12 -11.50
N HIS A 431 14.17 -0.25 -11.12
CA HIS A 431 15.38 0.43 -11.59
C HIS A 431 15.56 0.36 -13.11
N GLN A 432 15.24 -0.76 -13.74
CA GLN A 432 15.31 -0.89 -15.20
C GLN A 432 14.30 0.02 -15.90
N ILE A 433 13.04 0.02 -15.43
CA ILE A 433 11.98 0.86 -15.98
C ILE A 433 12.36 2.34 -15.85
N LEU A 434 12.81 2.78 -14.68
CA LEU A 434 13.20 4.16 -14.44
C LEU A 434 14.35 4.60 -15.38
N LYS A 435 15.37 3.77 -15.57
CA LYS A 435 16.44 4.05 -16.56
C LYS A 435 15.89 4.21 -17.98
N THR A 436 14.92 3.40 -18.38
CA THR A 436 14.29 3.51 -19.70
C THR A 436 13.47 4.81 -19.79
N MET A 437 12.71 5.14 -18.75
CA MET A 437 11.87 6.34 -18.71
C MET A 437 12.68 7.65 -18.72
N GLN A 438 13.86 7.66 -18.13
CA GLN A 438 14.78 8.81 -18.17
C GLN A 438 15.19 9.19 -19.60
N THR A 439 15.19 8.23 -20.52
CA THR A 439 15.50 8.46 -21.93
C THR A 439 14.26 8.72 -22.80
N MET A 440 13.05 8.59 -22.25
CA MET A 440 11.79 8.84 -22.94
C MET A 440 11.40 10.31 -22.70
N THR A 441 11.15 11.04 -23.79
CA THR A 441 10.37 12.27 -23.75
C THR A 441 8.91 11.88 -23.75
N PHE A 442 8.19 12.20 -22.69
CA PHE A 442 6.73 12.08 -22.70
C PHE A 442 6.19 13.20 -23.59
N GLU A 443 5.42 12.84 -24.64
CA GLU A 443 4.67 13.86 -25.34
C GLU A 443 3.68 14.50 -24.35
N PRO A 444 3.73 15.83 -24.15
CA PRO A 444 2.78 16.50 -23.28
C PRO A 444 1.38 16.17 -23.77
N GLN A 445 0.49 15.75 -22.86
CA GLN A 445 -0.92 15.62 -23.20
C GLN A 445 -1.36 16.99 -23.74
N LYS A 446 -1.71 17.03 -25.03
CA LYS A 446 -2.25 18.26 -25.62
C LYS A 446 -3.47 18.66 -24.81
N THR A 447 -3.31 19.66 -23.95
CA THR A 447 -4.45 20.27 -23.26
C THR A 447 -5.39 20.86 -24.31
N ILE A 448 -6.68 20.91 -24.01
CA ILE A 448 -7.68 21.54 -24.89
C ILE A 448 -7.24 22.95 -25.35
N ALA A 449 -6.43 23.64 -24.55
CA ALA A 449 -5.83 24.94 -24.87
C ALA A 449 -4.74 24.91 -25.97
N THR A 450 -4.14 23.75 -26.27
CA THR A 450 -3.11 23.59 -27.33
C THR A 450 -3.69 23.21 -28.69
N TYR A 451 -5.01 22.97 -28.77
CA TYR A 451 -5.68 22.86 -30.07
C TYR A 451 -5.77 24.24 -30.73
N GLU A 452 -5.17 24.38 -31.88
CA GLU A 452 -5.32 25.61 -32.67
C GLU A 452 -6.83 25.85 -32.95
N PRO A 453 -7.36 27.07 -32.67
CA PRO A 453 -8.79 27.34 -32.82
C PRO A 453 -9.37 27.05 -34.21
N GLN A 454 -8.53 27.06 -35.24
CA GLN A 454 -8.95 26.86 -36.64
C GLN A 454 -9.34 25.40 -36.95
N GLU A 455 -8.71 24.39 -36.35
CA GLU A 455 -9.12 22.98 -36.57
C GLU A 455 -10.42 22.64 -35.82
N LYS A 456 -10.60 23.19 -34.61
CA LYS A 456 -11.83 22.97 -33.83
C LYS A 456 -13.07 23.53 -34.55
N ILE A 457 -12.98 24.75 -35.09
CA ILE A 457 -14.10 25.40 -35.78
C ILE A 457 -14.53 24.57 -37.00
N LYS A 458 -13.61 23.98 -37.71
CA LYS A 458 -13.90 23.13 -38.87
C LYS A 458 -14.60 21.81 -38.50
N VAL A 459 -14.15 21.15 -37.46
CA VAL A 459 -14.75 19.88 -36.99
C VAL A 459 -16.15 20.13 -36.42
N TYR A 460 -16.34 21.16 -35.61
CA TYR A 460 -17.66 21.50 -35.07
C TYR A 460 -18.64 22.01 -36.13
N ALA A 461 -18.17 22.74 -37.14
CA ALA A 461 -19.01 23.16 -38.27
C ALA A 461 -19.49 21.94 -39.09
N ASP A 462 -18.61 21.00 -39.36
CA ASP A 462 -18.93 19.75 -40.10
C ASP A 462 -19.90 18.84 -39.32
N TYR A 463 -19.77 18.74 -38.00
CA TYR A 463 -20.71 18.00 -37.15
C TYR A 463 -22.06 18.70 -37.03
N ARG A 464 -22.08 20.06 -36.94
CA ARG A 464 -23.29 20.83 -36.89
C ARG A 464 -24.08 20.74 -38.18
N GLU A 465 -23.40 20.74 -39.33
CA GLU A 465 -24.01 20.60 -40.64
C GLU A 465 -24.56 19.17 -40.86
N LYS A 466 -23.84 18.13 -40.43
CA LYS A 466 -24.32 16.75 -40.45
C LYS A 466 -25.46 16.48 -39.48
N ALA A 467 -25.38 17.01 -38.26
CA ALA A 467 -26.45 16.91 -37.25
C ALA A 467 -27.71 17.68 -37.70
N SER A 468 -27.55 18.85 -38.29
CA SER A 468 -28.66 19.64 -38.85
C SER A 468 -29.30 18.97 -40.06
N GLY A 469 -28.53 18.21 -40.87
CA GLY A 469 -29.06 17.40 -41.95
C GLY A 469 -29.91 16.22 -41.47
N VAL A 470 -29.41 15.49 -40.48
CA VAL A 470 -30.14 14.35 -39.87
C VAL A 470 -31.36 14.81 -39.09
N VAL A 471 -31.27 15.97 -38.40
CA VAL A 471 -32.42 16.59 -37.71
C VAL A 471 -33.47 17.05 -38.69
N LYS A 472 -33.11 17.61 -39.89
CA LYS A 472 -34.08 17.96 -40.94
C LYS A 472 -34.83 16.76 -41.48
N GLU A 473 -34.15 15.63 -41.70
CA GLU A 473 -34.80 14.36 -42.15
C GLU A 473 -35.72 13.76 -41.06
N LEU A 474 -35.37 13.87 -39.77
CA LEU A 474 -36.22 13.40 -38.66
C LEU A 474 -37.37 14.33 -38.32
N VAL A 475 -37.25 15.61 -38.61
CA VAL A 475 -38.27 16.66 -38.35
C VAL A 475 -39.48 16.58 -39.29
N GLU A 476 -39.31 15.99 -40.46
CA GLU A 476 -40.46 15.67 -41.34
C GLU A 476 -41.31 14.52 -40.81
N LEU A 477 -40.87 13.80 -39.76
CA LEU A 477 -41.54 12.65 -39.18
C LEU A 477 -42.29 12.89 -37.86
N ASN A 478 -41.95 13.89 -37.07
CA ASN A 478 -42.70 14.17 -35.83
C ASN A 478 -42.33 15.50 -35.16
N GLU A 479 -43.28 16.43 -35.02
CA GLU A 479 -43.06 17.78 -34.45
C GLU A 479 -42.76 17.78 -32.94
N ASP A 480 -43.18 16.78 -32.19
CA ASP A 480 -42.95 16.68 -30.74
C ASP A 480 -41.52 16.26 -30.38
N LEU A 481 -40.84 15.50 -31.23
CA LEU A 481 -39.41 15.13 -31.05
C LEU A 481 -38.44 16.27 -31.33
N LYS A 482 -38.91 17.31 -32.00
CA LYS A 482 -38.11 18.48 -32.41
C LYS A 482 -37.59 19.28 -31.23
N LEU A 483 -38.42 19.47 -30.21
CA LEU A 483 -38.08 20.28 -29.02
C LEU A 483 -37.09 19.55 -28.10
N GLU A 484 -37.25 18.24 -27.90
CA GLU A 484 -36.34 17.44 -27.06
C GLU A 484 -34.97 17.24 -27.71
N MET A 485 -34.90 17.00 -29.03
CA MET A 485 -33.60 16.82 -29.71
C MET A 485 -32.82 18.13 -29.86
N LEU A 486 -33.48 19.26 -30.00
CA LEU A 486 -32.82 20.58 -30.00
C LEU A 486 -32.28 20.93 -28.60
N GLN A 487 -32.96 20.56 -27.54
CA GLN A 487 -32.47 20.72 -26.16
C GLN A 487 -31.29 19.79 -25.87
N CYS A 488 -31.29 18.54 -26.38
CA CYS A 488 -30.15 17.63 -26.25
C CYS A 488 -28.94 18.08 -27.10
N ALA A 489 -29.16 18.65 -28.28
CA ALA A 489 -28.07 19.13 -29.14
C ALA A 489 -27.42 20.40 -28.57
N ASP A 490 -28.19 21.29 -27.95
CA ASP A 490 -27.65 22.47 -27.25
C ASP A 490 -26.90 22.09 -25.96
N TYR A 491 -27.32 21.03 -25.27
CA TYR A 491 -26.61 20.51 -24.08
C TYR A 491 -25.26 19.84 -24.41
N VAL A 492 -25.17 19.17 -25.56
CA VAL A 492 -23.92 18.54 -26.03
C VAL A 492 -22.95 19.55 -26.65
N LEU A 493 -23.43 20.73 -27.04
CA LEU A 493 -22.62 21.79 -27.67
C LEU A 493 -22.24 22.93 -26.71
N SER A 494 -22.71 22.89 -25.45
CA SER A 494 -22.39 23.89 -24.41
C SER A 494 -21.31 23.45 -23.42
N ASP A 495 -20.83 22.24 -23.50
CA ASP A 495 -19.65 21.68 -22.79
C ASP A 495 -18.48 21.53 -23.80
#